data_6284d2b7cda3d12a45a99301bb33b1de
#
_entry.id   6284d2b7cda3d12a45a99301bb33b1de
#
_cell.length_a   1.000
_cell.length_b   1.000
_cell.length_c   1.000
_cell.angle_alpha   90.00
_cell.angle_beta   90.00
_cell.angle_gamma   90.00
#
_symmetry.space_group_name_H-M   'P 1'
#
loop_
_entity.id
_entity.type
_entity.pdbx_description
1 polymer ?
#
loop_
_entity_poly.entity_id
_entity_poly.type
_entity_poly.pdbx_seq_one_letter_code
_entity_poly.pdbx_strand_id
1 'polypeptide(L)'
;MFYALWAKIFGASTDSLRILTLIISLITWQLVYYLFGLFTQKKYHALLLSTLVITNPYFFGTSVFVFTDMLTIMLSLAAIISFMKNKTILFIIFAALAILCRQYAVIIPISVSLYSLLNYKNDKQISRNNFIGSLLTFLPLLLLFGIWNNISPASGIEKWIIPNSSFYNVDYINTYITFSVIYIFPLVIVFFKKIKLIYKNILIAMGFTFLLSFFPFNLLISILEFTDYKTVGFVHQVFVELLGYESLWLKIVLAFFLWVGCYIKIELLKRFYQHIKTKSFDTKLIFTLMWILFLLIMPISYQVWEKYLTMILPFFILSIYLLLYPNHKIIQEVRN
;
A
#
# COMPACT_ATOMS: atom_id res chain seq x y z
N MET A 1 -15.90 13.72 -6.28
CA MET A 1 -17.15 13.30 -6.94
C MET A 1 -18.12 12.61 -5.97
N PHE A 2 -17.79 11.46 -5.33
CA PHE A 2 -18.68 10.76 -4.40
C PHE A 2 -19.19 11.64 -3.25
N TYR A 3 -18.29 12.31 -2.51
CA TYR A 3 -18.66 13.21 -1.42
C TYR A 3 -19.52 14.40 -1.91
N ALA A 4 -19.24 14.93 -3.11
CA ALA A 4 -20.03 16.01 -3.68
C ALA A 4 -21.45 15.55 -4.08
N LEU A 5 -21.58 14.33 -4.62
CA LEU A 5 -22.89 13.75 -4.91
C LEU A 5 -23.69 13.50 -3.63
N TRP A 6 -23.05 12.93 -2.61
CA TRP A 6 -23.68 12.72 -1.30
C TRP A 6 -24.15 14.04 -0.68
N ALA A 7 -23.27 15.07 -0.71
CA ALA A 7 -23.60 16.39 -0.18
C ALA A 7 -24.82 17.05 -0.86
N LYS A 8 -25.00 16.80 -2.16
CA LYS A 8 -26.18 17.28 -2.89
C LYS A 8 -27.48 16.60 -2.45
N ILE A 9 -27.44 15.34 -2.02
CA ILE A 9 -28.62 14.55 -1.65
C ILE A 9 -28.93 14.67 -0.15
N PHE A 10 -27.90 14.58 0.70
CA PHE A 10 -28.05 14.47 2.16
C PHE A 10 -27.52 15.69 2.92
N GLY A 11 -27.08 16.72 2.21
CA GLY A 11 -26.49 17.93 2.79
C GLY A 11 -24.97 17.84 2.98
N ALA A 12 -24.33 19.01 3.04
CA ALA A 12 -22.87 19.18 3.14
C ALA A 12 -22.37 19.33 4.59
N SER A 13 -23.20 19.01 5.59
CA SER A 13 -22.77 19.07 7.00
C SER A 13 -21.64 18.06 7.25
N THR A 14 -20.77 18.40 8.21
CA THR A 14 -19.66 17.51 8.62
C THR A 14 -20.18 16.14 9.05
N ASP A 15 -21.30 16.08 9.76
CA ASP A 15 -21.88 14.83 10.24
C ASP A 15 -22.42 13.97 9.09
N SER A 16 -23.09 14.59 8.10
CA SER A 16 -23.54 13.89 6.89
C SER A 16 -22.36 13.25 6.14
N LEU A 17 -21.26 13.99 5.97
CA LEU A 17 -20.07 13.48 5.29
C LEU A 17 -19.34 12.40 6.11
N ARG A 18 -19.35 12.49 7.45
CA ARG A 18 -18.82 11.45 8.35
C ARG A 18 -19.63 10.16 8.24
N ILE A 19 -20.96 10.22 8.15
CA ILE A 19 -21.81 9.05 7.94
C ILE A 19 -21.41 8.33 6.64
N LEU A 20 -21.22 9.06 5.54
CA LEU A 20 -20.72 8.46 4.30
C LEU A 20 -19.35 7.79 4.49
N THR A 21 -18.44 8.46 5.19
CA THR A 21 -17.10 7.92 5.47
C THR A 21 -17.20 6.63 6.29
N LEU A 22 -18.07 6.56 7.29
CA LEU A 22 -18.30 5.34 8.08
C LEU A 22 -18.87 4.21 7.23
N ILE A 23 -19.83 4.49 6.35
CA ILE A 23 -20.39 3.49 5.41
C ILE A 23 -19.26 2.93 4.50
N ILE A 24 -18.46 3.82 3.91
CA ILE A 24 -17.32 3.41 3.08
C ILE A 24 -16.34 2.56 3.89
N SER A 25 -16.09 2.92 5.15
CA SER A 25 -15.17 2.17 6.04
C SER A 25 -15.67 0.78 6.37
N LEU A 26 -16.96 0.62 6.62
CA LEU A 26 -17.59 -0.69 6.85
C LEU A 26 -17.50 -1.58 5.61
N ILE A 27 -17.77 -1.02 4.42
CA ILE A 27 -17.61 -1.75 3.16
C ILE A 27 -16.15 -2.13 2.95
N THR A 28 -15.22 -1.21 3.23
CA THR A 28 -13.79 -1.47 3.13
C THR A 28 -13.36 -2.63 4.03
N TRP A 29 -13.84 -2.65 5.27
CA TRP A 29 -13.56 -3.76 6.18
C TRP A 29 -14.08 -5.09 5.65
N GLN A 30 -15.31 -5.13 5.15
CA GLN A 30 -15.88 -6.33 4.54
C GLN A 30 -15.03 -6.82 3.35
N LEU A 31 -14.56 -5.89 2.50
CA LEU A 31 -13.69 -6.22 1.36
C LEU A 31 -12.32 -6.76 1.82
N VAL A 32 -11.73 -6.19 2.87
CA VAL A 32 -10.47 -6.69 3.46
C VAL A 32 -10.68 -8.11 4.01
N TYR A 33 -11.74 -8.32 4.81
CA TYR A 33 -12.07 -9.64 5.35
C TYR A 33 -12.33 -10.67 4.25
N TYR A 34 -13.09 -10.29 3.23
CA TYR A 34 -13.36 -11.12 2.08
C TYR A 34 -12.08 -11.49 1.33
N LEU A 35 -11.24 -10.49 1.01
CA LEU A 35 -9.96 -10.72 0.33
C LEU A 35 -9.08 -11.70 1.12
N PHE A 36 -8.96 -11.51 2.43
CA PHE A 36 -8.17 -12.42 3.26
C PHE A 36 -8.79 -13.82 3.32
N GLY A 37 -10.12 -13.91 3.33
CA GLY A 37 -10.84 -15.18 3.29
C GLY A 37 -10.52 -16.03 2.07
N LEU A 38 -10.24 -15.40 0.90
CA LEU A 38 -9.83 -16.11 -0.31
C LEU A 38 -8.46 -16.81 -0.18
N PHE A 39 -7.60 -16.33 0.73
CA PHE A 39 -6.23 -16.78 0.86
C PHE A 39 -5.89 -17.42 2.20
N THR A 40 -6.82 -17.47 3.14
CA THR A 40 -6.57 -18.04 4.46
C THR A 40 -7.30 -19.38 4.62
N GLN A 41 -6.61 -20.36 5.21
CA GLN A 41 -7.20 -21.69 5.47
C GLN A 41 -8.32 -21.66 6.50
N LYS A 42 -8.23 -20.74 7.45
CA LYS A 42 -9.12 -20.68 8.61
C LYS A 42 -9.75 -19.30 8.70
N LYS A 43 -11.05 -19.24 8.89
CA LYS A 43 -11.82 -17.99 9.02
C LYS A 43 -11.26 -17.06 10.10
N TYR A 44 -10.74 -17.62 11.20
CA TYR A 44 -10.14 -16.80 12.26
C TYR A 44 -8.84 -16.11 11.82
N HIS A 45 -8.05 -16.70 10.89
CA HIS A 45 -6.90 -15.99 10.31
C HIS A 45 -7.37 -14.78 9.49
N ALA A 46 -8.40 -14.94 8.67
CA ALA A 46 -8.96 -13.81 7.92
C ALA A 46 -9.44 -12.69 8.87
N LEU A 47 -10.13 -13.07 9.95
CA LEU A 47 -10.59 -12.12 10.96
C LEU A 47 -9.40 -11.42 11.65
N LEU A 48 -8.41 -12.16 12.12
CA LEU A 48 -7.23 -11.60 12.79
C LEU A 48 -6.47 -10.64 11.87
N LEU A 49 -6.24 -11.02 10.61
CA LEU A 49 -5.54 -10.17 9.64
C LEU A 49 -6.35 -8.92 9.28
N SER A 50 -7.68 -9.04 9.14
CA SER A 50 -8.54 -7.88 8.87
C SER A 50 -8.61 -6.94 10.07
N THR A 51 -8.64 -7.46 11.28
CA THR A 51 -8.57 -6.66 12.52
C THR A 51 -7.26 -5.88 12.58
N LEU A 52 -6.13 -6.50 12.21
CA LEU A 52 -4.84 -5.81 12.17
C LEU A 52 -4.84 -4.60 11.21
N VAL A 53 -5.53 -4.71 10.07
CA VAL A 53 -5.70 -3.57 9.15
C VAL A 53 -6.50 -2.45 9.80
N ILE A 54 -7.63 -2.79 10.45
CA ILE A 54 -8.56 -1.80 11.02
C ILE A 54 -7.96 -1.09 12.22
N THR A 55 -7.23 -1.82 13.07
CA THR A 55 -6.56 -1.26 14.26
C THR A 55 -5.36 -0.39 13.90
N ASN A 56 -4.96 -0.32 12.64
CA ASN A 56 -3.95 0.65 12.21
C ASN A 56 -4.46 2.08 12.46
N PRO A 57 -3.67 2.94 13.15
CA PRO A 57 -4.11 4.29 13.54
C PRO A 57 -4.60 5.14 12.37
N TYR A 58 -3.96 5.02 11.20
CA TYR A 58 -4.39 5.78 10.03
C TYR A 58 -5.63 5.20 9.36
N PHE A 59 -5.80 3.88 9.36
CA PHE A 59 -7.05 3.28 8.90
C PHE A 59 -8.21 3.74 9.79
N PHE A 60 -8.03 3.67 11.10
CA PHE A 60 -9.02 4.15 12.07
C PHE A 60 -9.28 5.65 11.91
N GLY A 61 -8.23 6.48 11.85
CA GLY A 61 -8.37 7.94 11.66
C GLY A 61 -9.11 8.29 10.38
N THR A 62 -8.74 7.68 9.24
CA THR A 62 -9.41 7.92 7.95
C THR A 62 -10.83 7.35 7.89
N SER A 63 -11.22 6.46 8.81
CA SER A 63 -12.59 5.96 8.92
C SER A 63 -13.54 6.96 9.60
N VAL A 64 -13.01 7.89 10.39
CA VAL A 64 -13.79 8.88 11.15
C VAL A 64 -13.72 10.26 10.49
N PHE A 65 -12.54 10.63 9.97
CA PHE A 65 -12.35 11.92 9.31
C PHE A 65 -12.72 11.86 7.83
N VAL A 66 -13.24 12.96 7.30
CA VAL A 66 -13.66 13.08 5.90
C VAL A 66 -12.44 13.18 4.99
N PHE A 67 -11.87 12.03 4.64
CA PHE A 67 -10.76 11.91 3.71
C PHE A 67 -11.09 10.99 2.53
N THR A 68 -10.54 11.27 1.36
CA THR A 68 -10.71 10.41 0.18
C THR A 68 -9.86 9.13 0.24
N ASP A 69 -8.97 9.00 1.23
CA ASP A 69 -8.08 7.86 1.38
C ASP A 69 -8.85 6.55 1.61
N MET A 70 -9.89 6.57 2.47
CA MET A 70 -10.72 5.39 2.72
C MET A 70 -11.45 4.93 1.46
N LEU A 71 -11.99 5.86 0.67
CA LEU A 71 -12.61 5.57 -0.61
C LEU A 71 -11.61 4.95 -1.60
N THR A 72 -10.37 5.46 -1.61
CA THR A 72 -9.29 4.90 -2.44
C THR A 72 -8.97 3.46 -2.05
N ILE A 73 -8.87 3.16 -0.76
CA ILE A 73 -8.62 1.80 -0.25
C ILE A 73 -9.77 0.87 -0.66
N MET A 74 -11.02 1.29 -0.48
CA MET A 74 -12.20 0.52 -0.87
C MET A 74 -12.17 0.17 -2.36
N LEU A 75 -11.95 1.17 -3.22
CA LEU A 75 -11.92 0.99 -4.66
C LEU A 75 -10.72 0.13 -5.11
N SER A 76 -9.57 0.27 -4.47
CA SER A 76 -8.37 -0.55 -4.73
C SER A 76 -8.62 -2.02 -4.39
N LEU A 77 -9.26 -2.30 -3.26
CA LEU A 77 -9.65 -3.66 -2.87
C LEU A 77 -10.68 -4.25 -3.85
N ALA A 78 -11.70 -3.46 -4.21
CA ALA A 78 -12.71 -3.89 -5.18
C ALA A 78 -12.09 -4.17 -6.55
N ALA A 79 -11.12 -3.36 -6.99
CA ALA A 79 -10.37 -3.59 -8.23
C ALA A 79 -9.61 -4.93 -8.19
N ILE A 80 -8.85 -5.20 -7.13
CA ILE A 80 -8.08 -6.44 -7.01
C ILE A 80 -8.99 -7.66 -6.90
N ILE A 81 -10.08 -7.58 -6.14
CA ILE A 81 -11.07 -8.67 -6.06
C ILE A 81 -11.70 -8.91 -7.43
N SER A 82 -12.03 -7.86 -8.19
CA SER A 82 -12.56 -7.96 -9.55
C SER A 82 -11.57 -8.60 -10.52
N PHE A 83 -10.29 -8.21 -10.45
CA PHE A 83 -9.21 -8.83 -11.20
C PHE A 83 -9.10 -10.33 -10.89
N MET A 84 -9.12 -10.72 -9.61
CA MET A 84 -9.02 -12.11 -9.19
C MET A 84 -10.20 -12.97 -9.66
N LYS A 85 -11.38 -12.35 -9.81
CA LYS A 85 -12.58 -12.99 -10.36
C LYS A 85 -12.67 -12.92 -11.88
N ASN A 86 -11.62 -12.51 -12.57
CA ASN A 86 -11.57 -12.29 -14.03
C ASN A 86 -12.64 -11.33 -14.56
N LYS A 87 -13.15 -10.43 -13.72
CA LYS A 87 -14.13 -9.39 -14.10
C LYS A 87 -13.42 -8.13 -14.58
N THR A 88 -12.84 -8.19 -15.77
CA THR A 88 -11.97 -7.12 -16.30
C THR A 88 -12.67 -5.76 -16.35
N ILE A 89 -13.95 -5.68 -16.73
CA ILE A 89 -14.69 -4.40 -16.79
C ILE A 89 -14.81 -3.78 -15.39
N LEU A 90 -15.17 -4.56 -14.37
CA LEU A 90 -15.25 -4.05 -12.99
C LEU A 90 -13.88 -3.63 -12.46
N PHE A 91 -12.82 -4.37 -12.81
CA PHE A 91 -11.46 -3.99 -12.50
C PHE A 91 -11.11 -2.62 -13.09
N ILE A 92 -11.40 -2.38 -14.38
CA ILE A 92 -11.15 -1.09 -15.06
C ILE A 92 -11.86 0.04 -14.32
N ILE A 93 -13.16 -0.13 -14.04
CA ILE A 93 -13.98 0.89 -13.39
C ILE A 93 -13.41 1.23 -12.00
N PHE A 94 -13.21 0.23 -11.16
CA PHE A 94 -12.75 0.47 -9.77
C PHE A 94 -11.33 0.99 -9.72
N ALA A 95 -10.41 0.51 -10.56
CA ALA A 95 -9.05 0.98 -10.59
C ALA A 95 -8.96 2.43 -11.12
N ALA A 96 -9.72 2.77 -12.17
CA ALA A 96 -9.78 4.13 -12.68
C ALA A 96 -10.35 5.11 -11.63
N LEU A 97 -11.41 4.74 -10.94
CA LEU A 97 -11.98 5.55 -9.85
C LEU A 97 -11.01 5.69 -8.67
N ALA A 98 -10.24 4.63 -8.33
CA ALA A 98 -9.22 4.71 -7.30
C ALA A 98 -8.12 5.71 -7.66
N ILE A 99 -7.63 5.68 -8.90
CA ILE A 99 -6.62 6.62 -9.42
C ILE A 99 -7.14 8.06 -9.39
N LEU A 100 -8.41 8.28 -9.77
CA LEU A 100 -9.04 9.60 -9.71
C LEU A 100 -9.22 10.12 -8.29
N CYS A 101 -9.36 9.23 -7.30
CA CYS A 101 -9.37 9.61 -5.89
C CYS A 101 -7.97 9.96 -5.36
N ARG A 102 -6.97 9.15 -5.71
CA ARG A 102 -5.57 9.33 -5.29
C ARG A 102 -4.63 8.77 -6.35
N GLN A 103 -3.76 9.60 -6.90
CA GLN A 103 -2.85 9.23 -7.98
C GLN A 103 -1.94 8.05 -7.65
N TYR A 104 -1.52 7.88 -6.39
CA TYR A 104 -0.68 6.74 -6.00
C TYR A 104 -1.37 5.37 -6.15
N ALA A 105 -2.70 5.32 -6.34
CA ALA A 105 -3.40 4.08 -6.67
C ALA A 105 -3.02 3.50 -8.05
N VAL A 106 -2.24 4.22 -8.89
CA VAL A 106 -1.61 3.71 -10.13
C VAL A 106 -0.81 2.42 -9.90
N ILE A 107 -0.35 2.18 -8.68
CA ILE A 107 0.33 0.94 -8.28
C ILE A 107 -0.52 -0.28 -8.60
N ILE A 108 -1.84 -0.20 -8.46
CA ILE A 108 -2.76 -1.32 -8.70
C ILE A 108 -2.73 -1.77 -10.16
N PRO A 109 -3.07 -0.93 -11.17
CA PRO A 109 -3.05 -1.37 -12.56
C PRO A 109 -1.64 -1.65 -13.07
N ILE A 110 -0.59 -0.96 -12.61
CA ILE A 110 0.79 -1.30 -12.98
C ILE A 110 1.14 -2.71 -12.51
N SER A 111 0.75 -3.09 -11.28
CA SER A 111 0.97 -4.44 -10.76
C SER A 111 0.23 -5.50 -11.58
N VAL A 112 -1.02 -5.23 -11.97
CA VAL A 112 -1.82 -6.13 -12.81
C VAL A 112 -1.22 -6.23 -14.22
N SER A 113 -0.77 -5.12 -14.80
CA SER A 113 -0.07 -5.10 -16.11
C SER A 113 1.16 -5.99 -16.10
N LEU A 114 2.06 -5.79 -15.12
CA LEU A 114 3.30 -6.57 -15.00
C LEU A 114 3.01 -8.04 -14.74
N TYR A 115 2.06 -8.35 -13.86
CA TYR A 115 1.63 -9.72 -13.62
C TYR A 115 1.11 -10.37 -14.91
N SER A 116 0.29 -9.65 -15.67
CA SER A 116 -0.28 -10.14 -16.93
C SER A 116 0.79 -10.41 -17.99
N LEU A 117 1.81 -9.55 -18.10
CA LEU A 117 2.95 -9.77 -18.98
C LEU A 117 3.75 -11.02 -18.57
N LEU A 118 4.02 -11.19 -17.28
CA LEU A 118 4.74 -12.36 -16.77
C LEU A 118 3.93 -13.66 -17.01
N ASN A 119 2.62 -13.61 -16.85
CA ASN A 119 1.73 -14.77 -17.00
C ASN A 119 1.26 -15.03 -18.43
N TYR A 120 1.65 -14.21 -19.40
CA TYR A 120 1.15 -14.27 -20.79
C TYR A 120 1.33 -15.61 -21.46
N LYS A 121 2.39 -16.33 -21.13
CA LYS A 121 2.64 -17.67 -21.70
C LYS A 121 1.72 -18.75 -21.17
N ASN A 122 1.20 -18.59 -19.96
CA ASN A 122 0.33 -19.59 -19.31
C ASN A 122 -1.13 -19.44 -19.73
N ASP A 123 -1.60 -18.18 -19.89
CA ASP A 123 -2.97 -17.88 -20.31
C ASP A 123 -2.98 -16.58 -21.14
N LYS A 124 -2.87 -16.74 -22.45
CA LYS A 124 -2.74 -15.61 -23.38
C LYS A 124 -3.97 -14.69 -23.38
N GLN A 125 -5.17 -15.29 -23.37
CA GLN A 125 -6.41 -14.50 -23.51
C GLN A 125 -6.69 -13.67 -22.27
N ILE A 126 -6.68 -14.29 -21.09
CA ILE A 126 -6.91 -13.59 -19.82
C ILE A 126 -5.83 -12.56 -19.57
N SER A 127 -4.56 -12.91 -19.82
CA SER A 127 -3.43 -12.00 -19.64
C SER A 127 -3.51 -10.79 -20.56
N ARG A 128 -3.88 -10.99 -21.84
CA ARG A 128 -4.08 -9.89 -22.79
C ARG A 128 -5.20 -8.95 -22.35
N ASN A 129 -6.34 -9.50 -21.95
CA ASN A 129 -7.49 -8.71 -21.50
C ASN A 129 -7.16 -7.90 -20.26
N ASN A 130 -6.48 -8.49 -19.28
CA ASN A 130 -6.06 -7.80 -18.06
C ASN A 130 -4.99 -6.75 -18.32
N PHE A 131 -4.05 -7.00 -19.24
CA PHE A 131 -3.05 -6.02 -19.64
C PHE A 131 -3.70 -4.80 -20.31
N ILE A 132 -4.54 -5.03 -21.33
CA ILE A 132 -5.28 -3.95 -21.99
C ILE A 132 -6.20 -3.23 -21.00
N GLY A 133 -6.92 -3.98 -20.16
CA GLY A 133 -7.76 -3.41 -19.12
C GLY A 133 -6.98 -2.50 -18.18
N SER A 134 -5.79 -2.91 -17.77
CA SER A 134 -4.92 -2.09 -16.92
C SER A 134 -4.50 -0.78 -17.58
N LEU A 135 -4.18 -0.82 -18.87
CA LEU A 135 -3.85 0.41 -19.61
C LEU A 135 -5.06 1.35 -19.72
N LEU A 136 -6.25 0.81 -19.94
CA LEU A 136 -7.48 1.62 -20.03
C LEU A 136 -7.80 2.35 -18.72
N THR A 137 -7.35 1.86 -17.56
CA THR A 137 -7.57 2.53 -16.27
C THR A 137 -6.90 3.90 -16.18
N PHE A 138 -5.88 4.18 -17.00
CA PHE A 138 -5.17 5.46 -17.03
C PHE A 138 -5.88 6.53 -17.85
N LEU A 139 -6.81 6.17 -18.74
CA LEU A 139 -7.47 7.11 -19.63
C LEU A 139 -8.10 8.31 -18.90
N PRO A 140 -8.88 8.14 -17.80
CA PRO A 140 -9.46 9.27 -17.09
C PRO A 140 -8.40 10.19 -16.47
N LEU A 141 -7.29 9.65 -16.00
CA LEU A 141 -6.18 10.45 -15.46
C LEU A 141 -5.47 11.23 -16.55
N LEU A 142 -5.20 10.60 -17.69
CA LEU A 142 -4.58 11.25 -18.84
C LEU A 142 -5.46 12.39 -19.40
N LEU A 143 -6.79 12.19 -19.42
CA LEU A 143 -7.73 13.25 -19.79
C LEU A 143 -7.66 14.43 -18.80
N LEU A 144 -7.57 14.19 -17.50
CA LEU A 144 -7.40 15.25 -16.51
C LEU A 144 -6.08 15.99 -16.69
N PHE A 145 -4.97 15.29 -16.97
CA PHE A 145 -3.68 15.93 -17.25
C PHE A 145 -3.76 16.81 -18.50
N GLY A 146 -4.48 16.36 -19.53
CA GLY A 146 -4.75 17.16 -20.73
C GLY A 146 -5.58 18.42 -20.43
N ILE A 147 -6.60 18.32 -19.58
CA ILE A 147 -7.42 19.48 -19.18
C ILE A 147 -6.62 20.47 -18.31
N TRP A 148 -5.77 19.97 -17.43
CA TRP A 148 -4.96 20.82 -16.55
C TRP A 148 -3.69 21.36 -17.22
N ASN A 149 -3.32 20.81 -18.39
CA ASN A 149 -2.01 21.01 -19.01
C ASN A 149 -0.83 20.75 -18.06
N ASN A 150 -1.06 19.94 -17.02
CA ASN A 150 -0.08 19.59 -15.99
C ASN A 150 -0.50 18.32 -15.25
N ILE A 151 0.41 17.78 -14.42
CA ILE A 151 0.16 16.63 -13.53
C ILE A 151 -0.83 16.98 -12.38
N SER A 152 -0.94 18.27 -12.05
CA SER A 152 -1.80 18.79 -10.98
C SER A 152 -2.44 20.12 -11.44
N PRO A 153 -3.62 20.50 -10.90
CA PRO A 153 -4.18 21.83 -11.13
C PRO A 153 -3.20 22.94 -10.74
N ALA A 154 -3.15 24.04 -11.49
CA ALA A 154 -2.23 25.16 -11.26
C ALA A 154 -2.28 25.67 -9.80
N SER A 155 -3.47 25.76 -9.21
CA SER A 155 -3.67 26.13 -7.79
C SER A 155 -3.03 25.18 -6.78
N GLY A 156 -2.74 23.95 -7.17
CA GLY A 156 -2.04 22.96 -6.33
C GLY A 156 -0.52 23.04 -6.47
N ILE A 157 -0.05 23.41 -7.67
CA ILE A 157 1.39 23.46 -7.97
C ILE A 157 2.07 24.59 -7.21
N GLU A 158 1.49 25.80 -7.22
CA GLU A 158 2.07 26.98 -6.57
C GLU A 158 2.22 26.84 -5.06
N LYS A 159 1.35 26.07 -4.42
CA LYS A 159 1.36 25.90 -2.93
C LYS A 159 2.23 24.78 -2.43
N TRP A 160 2.53 23.75 -3.25
CA TRP A 160 3.09 22.49 -2.76
C TRP A 160 4.35 22.02 -3.49
N ILE A 161 4.75 22.65 -4.59
CA ILE A 161 6.03 22.36 -5.25
C ILE A 161 7.12 23.11 -4.50
N ILE A 162 7.92 22.34 -3.83
CA ILE A 162 9.10 22.82 -3.13
C ILE A 162 10.20 23.03 -4.17
N PRO A 163 10.71 24.26 -4.32
CA PRO A 163 11.94 24.49 -5.05
C PRO A 163 13.04 23.61 -4.44
N ASN A 164 13.74 22.83 -5.26
CA ASN A 164 14.85 21.94 -4.86
C ASN A 164 14.49 20.55 -4.30
N SER A 165 13.26 20.04 -4.41
CA SER A 165 13.02 18.63 -4.15
C SER A 165 13.69 17.77 -5.23
N SER A 166 14.42 16.73 -4.81
CA SER A 166 14.94 15.74 -5.76
C SER A 166 13.76 15.04 -6.46
N PHE A 167 13.91 14.69 -7.74
CA PHE A 167 12.89 13.93 -8.48
C PHE A 167 12.61 12.56 -7.83
N TYR A 168 13.60 12.00 -7.13
CA TYR A 168 13.49 10.70 -6.48
C TYR A 168 14.16 10.73 -5.12
N ASN A 169 13.37 10.48 -4.05
CA ASN A 169 13.79 10.59 -2.65
C ASN A 169 14.02 9.20 -2.05
N VAL A 170 15.26 8.73 -2.04
CA VAL A 170 15.64 7.39 -1.54
C VAL A 170 15.33 7.20 -0.05
N ASP A 171 15.41 8.25 0.75
CA ASP A 171 15.05 8.30 2.17
C ASP A 171 13.60 7.87 2.45
N TYR A 172 12.68 8.07 1.49
CA TYR A 172 11.30 7.58 1.61
C TYR A 172 11.22 6.05 1.66
N ILE A 173 12.13 5.35 0.98
CA ILE A 173 12.22 3.88 1.04
C ILE A 173 12.49 3.42 2.47
N ASN A 174 13.45 4.08 3.16
CA ASN A 174 13.76 3.82 4.55
C ASN A 174 12.51 3.97 5.44
N THR A 175 11.82 5.10 5.32
CA THR A 175 10.59 5.39 6.06
C THR A 175 9.53 4.32 5.82
N TYR A 176 9.21 3.99 4.57
CA TYR A 176 8.16 3.01 4.25
C TYR A 176 8.52 1.58 4.66
N ILE A 177 9.78 1.17 4.55
CA ILE A 177 10.22 -0.14 5.06
C ILE A 177 10.03 -0.20 6.57
N THR A 178 10.50 0.79 7.31
CA THR A 178 10.44 0.83 8.78
C THR A 178 9.00 0.82 9.29
N PHE A 179 8.18 1.79 8.86
CA PHE A 179 6.81 1.90 9.37
C PHE A 179 5.90 0.76 8.90
N SER A 180 6.15 0.17 7.73
CA SER A 180 5.41 -1.02 7.32
C SER A 180 5.57 -2.17 8.32
N VAL A 181 6.76 -2.33 8.90
CA VAL A 181 7.01 -3.38 9.90
C VAL A 181 6.39 -3.04 11.23
N ILE A 182 6.46 -1.80 11.66
CA ILE A 182 5.80 -1.35 12.90
C ILE A 182 4.30 -1.69 12.83
N TYR A 183 3.65 -1.42 11.69
CA TYR A 183 2.22 -1.71 11.51
C TYR A 183 1.88 -3.20 11.50
N ILE A 184 2.77 -4.06 11.03
CA ILE A 184 2.54 -5.50 11.02
C ILE A 184 3.18 -6.23 12.20
N PHE A 185 3.81 -5.51 13.11
CA PHE A 185 4.55 -6.11 14.24
C PHE A 185 3.70 -7.10 15.06
N PRO A 186 2.41 -6.84 15.35
CA PRO A 186 1.56 -7.82 15.99
C PRO A 186 1.46 -9.14 15.22
N LEU A 187 1.45 -9.09 13.88
CA LEU A 187 1.46 -10.29 13.04
C LEU A 187 2.79 -11.06 13.16
N VAL A 188 3.91 -10.33 13.21
CA VAL A 188 5.25 -10.94 13.41
C VAL A 188 5.29 -11.69 14.75
N ILE A 189 4.72 -11.13 15.81
CA ILE A 189 4.64 -11.78 17.13
C ILE A 189 3.77 -13.04 17.07
N VAL A 190 2.55 -12.94 16.54
CA VAL A 190 1.59 -14.05 16.47
C VAL A 190 2.13 -15.23 15.66
N PHE A 191 2.83 -14.96 14.58
CA PHE A 191 3.37 -15.98 13.68
C PHE A 191 4.88 -16.23 13.87
N PHE A 192 5.48 -15.75 14.95
CA PHE A 192 6.93 -15.84 15.19
C PHE A 192 7.48 -17.27 15.00
N LYS A 193 6.78 -18.28 15.52
CA LYS A 193 7.16 -19.70 15.38
C LYS A 193 7.20 -20.21 13.93
N LYS A 194 6.60 -19.49 12.98
CA LYS A 194 6.60 -19.82 11.55
C LYS A 194 7.73 -19.14 10.79
N ILE A 195 8.36 -18.13 11.38
CA ILE A 195 9.44 -17.37 10.74
C ILE A 195 10.72 -18.19 10.83
N LYS A 196 11.22 -18.63 9.67
CA LYS A 196 12.51 -19.31 9.59
C LYS A 196 13.60 -18.27 9.38
N LEU A 197 14.41 -18.04 10.40
CA LEU A 197 15.55 -17.14 10.30
C LEU A 197 16.71 -17.83 9.56
N ILE A 198 17.11 -17.26 8.42
CA ILE A 198 18.22 -17.75 7.61
C ILE A 198 19.41 -16.82 7.82
N TYR A 199 20.49 -17.31 8.39
CA TYR A 199 21.69 -16.53 8.76
C TYR A 199 22.20 -15.64 7.62
N LYS A 200 22.34 -16.20 6.40
CA LYS A 200 22.74 -15.42 5.21
C LYS A 200 21.84 -14.21 4.94
N ASN A 201 20.53 -14.36 5.15
CA ASN A 201 19.57 -13.28 4.90
C ASN A 201 19.61 -12.23 6.01
N ILE A 202 19.92 -12.65 7.23
CA ILE A 202 20.18 -11.75 8.37
C ILE A 202 21.36 -10.83 8.02
N LEU A 203 22.49 -11.38 7.57
CA LEU A 203 23.65 -10.58 7.18
C LEU A 203 23.38 -9.63 6.02
N ILE A 204 22.67 -10.10 5.00
CA ILE A 204 22.27 -9.24 3.86
C ILE A 204 21.36 -8.12 4.36
N ALA A 205 20.39 -8.41 5.24
CA ALA A 205 19.52 -7.40 5.82
C ALA A 205 20.28 -6.37 6.65
N MET A 206 21.27 -6.79 7.43
CA MET A 206 22.16 -5.87 8.16
C MET A 206 22.92 -4.94 7.20
N GLY A 207 23.46 -5.46 6.11
CA GLY A 207 24.14 -4.67 5.08
C GLY A 207 23.21 -3.63 4.44
N PHE A 208 21.97 -4.01 4.08
CA PHE A 208 20.98 -3.08 3.55
C PHE A 208 20.56 -2.03 4.58
N THR A 209 20.37 -2.43 5.84
CA THR A 209 20.05 -1.49 6.93
C THR A 209 21.17 -0.47 7.11
N PHE A 210 22.42 -0.92 7.08
CA PHE A 210 23.57 -0.03 7.15
C PHE A 210 23.58 0.95 5.98
N LEU A 211 23.40 0.49 4.75
CA LEU A 211 23.35 1.36 3.58
C LEU A 211 22.18 2.36 3.65
N LEU A 212 20.99 1.92 4.05
CA LEU A 212 19.84 2.80 4.17
C LEU A 212 19.95 3.79 5.34
N SER A 213 20.77 3.50 6.37
CA SER A 213 20.98 4.41 7.48
C SER A 213 21.73 5.70 7.09
N PHE A 214 22.41 5.72 5.92
CA PHE A 214 22.96 6.95 5.34
C PHE A 214 21.88 7.89 4.77
N PHE A 215 20.65 7.39 4.59
CA PHE A 215 19.50 8.16 4.16
C PHE A 215 18.53 8.29 5.35
N PRO A 216 18.73 9.32 6.21
CA PRO A 216 17.93 9.50 7.42
C PRO A 216 16.46 9.73 7.06
N PHE A 217 15.56 9.56 8.05
CA PHE A 217 14.16 9.95 7.90
C PHE A 217 14.09 11.48 7.69
N ASN A 218 14.15 11.91 6.43
CA ASN A 218 14.02 13.32 6.11
C ASN A 218 12.55 13.71 6.13
N LEU A 219 12.23 14.55 7.09
CA LEU A 219 11.11 15.47 6.95
C LEU A 219 11.51 16.49 5.91
N LEU A 220 10.69 16.64 4.88
CA LEU A 220 10.87 17.76 3.97
C LEU A 220 10.87 19.05 4.80
N ILE A 221 11.99 19.76 4.77
CA ILE A 221 12.22 21.03 5.46
C ILE A 221 11.07 22.03 5.24
N SER A 222 10.44 21.97 4.07
CA SER A 222 9.29 22.80 3.70
C SER A 222 7.99 22.51 4.49
N ILE A 223 7.79 21.31 5.00
CA ILE A 223 6.67 21.02 5.89
C ILE A 223 6.96 21.60 7.27
N LEU A 224 8.21 21.63 7.68
CA LEU A 224 8.66 22.26 8.94
C LEU A 224 8.44 23.77 8.94
N GLU A 225 8.54 24.44 7.80
CA GLU A 225 8.30 25.90 7.70
C GLU A 225 6.82 26.28 7.74
N PHE A 226 5.93 25.38 7.28
CA PHE A 226 4.48 25.63 7.24
C PHE A 226 3.69 24.94 8.36
N THR A 227 4.27 23.95 9.00
CA THR A 227 3.63 23.18 10.09
C THR A 227 4.71 22.85 11.13
N ASP A 228 4.37 22.94 12.40
CA ASP A 228 5.27 22.50 13.51
C ASP A 228 5.49 20.96 13.53
N TYR A 229 5.09 20.24 12.46
CA TYR A 229 5.23 18.79 12.39
C TYR A 229 6.68 18.36 12.11
N LYS A 230 7.36 17.90 13.15
CA LYS A 230 8.73 17.33 13.09
C LYS A 230 8.73 15.81 12.80
N THR A 231 7.63 15.23 12.33
CA THR A 231 7.49 13.79 12.20
C THR A 231 6.81 13.40 10.89
N VAL A 232 7.13 12.22 10.35
CA VAL A 232 6.53 11.70 9.11
C VAL A 232 5.11 11.19 9.30
N GLY A 233 4.58 11.24 10.52
CA GLY A 233 3.22 10.83 10.84
C GLY A 233 3.00 10.56 12.32
N PHE A 234 1.79 10.09 12.64
CA PHE A 234 1.33 9.88 14.00
C PHE A 234 2.17 8.86 14.77
N VAL A 235 2.48 7.72 14.17
CA VAL A 235 3.25 6.67 14.86
C VAL A 235 4.68 7.13 15.12
N HIS A 236 5.30 7.82 14.15
CA HIS A 236 6.61 8.44 14.36
C HIS A 236 6.55 9.46 15.52
N GLN A 237 5.50 10.28 15.58
CA GLN A 237 5.32 11.24 16.67
C GLN A 237 5.23 10.53 18.03
N VAL A 238 4.49 9.45 18.14
CA VAL A 238 4.42 8.65 19.38
C VAL A 238 5.81 8.15 19.81
N PHE A 239 6.62 7.65 18.88
CA PHE A 239 7.98 7.22 19.19
C PHE A 239 8.87 8.39 19.62
N VAL A 240 8.73 9.56 18.97
CA VAL A 240 9.48 10.78 19.32
C VAL A 240 9.10 11.27 20.72
N GLU A 241 7.82 11.30 21.06
CA GLU A 241 7.35 11.71 22.39
C GLU A 241 7.82 10.76 23.50
N LEU A 242 7.83 9.44 23.22
CA LEU A 242 8.24 8.43 24.19
C LEU A 242 9.76 8.34 24.38
N LEU A 243 10.54 8.52 23.32
CA LEU A 243 11.97 8.23 23.32
C LEU A 243 12.83 9.50 23.21
N GLY A 244 12.23 10.64 22.89
CA GLY A 244 12.91 11.91 22.65
C GLY A 244 13.32 12.10 21.19
N TYR A 245 13.13 13.32 20.70
CA TYR A 245 13.56 13.74 19.36
C TYR A 245 15.11 13.66 19.28
N GLU A 246 15.63 13.02 18.21
CA GLU A 246 17.06 12.79 17.97
C GLU A 246 17.77 11.89 19.01
N SER A 247 17.05 11.29 19.95
CA SER A 247 17.65 10.41 20.96
C SER A 247 18.30 9.17 20.32
N LEU A 248 19.35 8.67 20.98
CA LEU A 248 19.97 7.41 20.57
C LEU A 248 18.99 6.24 20.62
N TRP A 249 18.08 6.23 21.59
CA TRP A 249 17.06 5.18 21.73
C TRP A 249 16.07 5.18 20.56
N LEU A 250 15.63 6.36 20.10
CA LEU A 250 14.78 6.46 18.92
C LEU A 250 15.48 5.88 17.69
N LYS A 251 16.75 6.24 17.47
CA LYS A 251 17.55 5.75 16.35
C LYS A 251 17.73 4.24 16.39
N ILE A 252 18.02 3.67 17.56
CA ILE A 252 18.16 2.21 17.75
C ILE A 252 16.84 1.47 17.45
N VAL A 253 15.72 1.96 17.98
CA VAL A 253 14.41 1.33 17.78
C VAL A 253 14.01 1.39 16.31
N LEU A 254 14.15 2.53 15.65
CA LEU A 254 13.84 2.65 14.22
C LEU A 254 14.78 1.80 13.35
N ALA A 255 16.07 1.74 13.67
CA ALA A 255 17.04 0.87 12.99
C ALA A 255 16.70 -0.62 13.15
N PHE A 256 16.22 -1.03 14.32
CA PHE A 256 15.72 -2.39 14.55
C PHE A 256 14.53 -2.72 13.63
N PHE A 257 13.53 -1.85 13.56
CA PHE A 257 12.39 -2.06 12.66
C PHE A 257 12.79 -2.01 11.19
N LEU A 258 13.72 -1.15 10.80
CA LEU A 258 14.29 -1.11 9.46
C LEU A 258 14.98 -2.45 9.13
N TRP A 259 15.78 -2.98 10.04
CA TRP A 259 16.45 -4.27 9.84
C TRP A 259 15.46 -5.42 9.66
N VAL A 260 14.45 -5.52 10.52
CA VAL A 260 13.36 -6.51 10.37
C VAL A 260 12.65 -6.32 9.03
N GLY A 261 12.43 -5.07 8.62
CA GLY A 261 11.83 -4.72 7.35
C GLY A 261 12.67 -5.19 6.16
N CYS A 262 13.96 -4.91 6.16
CA CYS A 262 14.89 -5.38 5.14
C CYS A 262 14.89 -6.91 5.06
N TYR A 263 14.90 -7.61 6.19
CA TYR A 263 14.82 -9.06 6.22
C TYR A 263 13.55 -9.60 5.52
N ILE A 264 12.39 -9.08 5.89
CA ILE A 264 11.10 -9.46 5.28
C ILE A 264 11.11 -9.18 3.76
N LYS A 265 11.64 -8.04 3.33
CA LYS A 265 11.72 -7.69 1.90
C LYS A 265 12.63 -8.62 1.12
N ILE A 266 13.77 -9.02 1.70
CA ILE A 266 14.69 -10.00 1.09
C ILE A 266 13.97 -11.34 0.88
N GLU A 267 13.20 -11.81 1.86
CA GLU A 267 12.44 -13.06 1.73
C GLU A 267 11.36 -12.97 0.63
N LEU A 268 10.65 -11.85 0.56
CA LEU A 268 9.65 -11.61 -0.49
C LEU A 268 10.30 -11.53 -1.89
N LEU A 269 11.44 -10.85 -2.03
CA LEU A 269 12.18 -10.73 -3.28
C LEU A 269 12.74 -12.08 -3.72
N LYS A 270 13.26 -12.90 -2.80
CA LYS A 270 13.71 -14.27 -3.11
C LYS A 270 12.59 -15.13 -3.66
N ARG A 271 11.43 -15.07 -3.01
CA ARG A 271 10.26 -15.79 -3.48
C ARG A 271 9.82 -15.30 -4.86
N PHE A 272 9.80 -13.99 -5.07
CA PHE A 272 9.51 -13.40 -6.37
C PHE A 272 10.48 -13.90 -7.44
N TYR A 273 11.78 -13.88 -7.16
CA TYR A 273 12.82 -14.41 -8.05
C TYR A 273 12.63 -15.90 -8.36
N GLN A 274 12.28 -16.72 -7.36
CA GLN A 274 11.97 -18.14 -7.56
C GLN A 274 10.79 -18.33 -8.52
N HIS A 275 9.71 -17.56 -8.39
CA HIS A 275 8.59 -17.61 -9.32
C HIS A 275 8.98 -17.24 -10.75
N ILE A 276 9.83 -16.24 -10.93
CA ILE A 276 10.37 -15.88 -12.26
C ILE A 276 11.20 -17.03 -12.82
N LYS A 277 12.13 -17.59 -12.01
CA LYS A 277 13.04 -18.67 -12.44
C LYS A 277 12.28 -19.93 -12.83
N THR A 278 11.26 -20.32 -12.07
CA THR A 278 10.44 -21.50 -12.32
C THR A 278 9.32 -21.26 -13.31
N LYS A 279 9.11 -20.02 -13.77
CA LYS A 279 8.01 -19.58 -14.64
C LYS A 279 6.63 -19.98 -14.09
N SER A 280 6.51 -20.10 -12.77
CA SER A 280 5.29 -20.45 -12.06
C SER A 280 4.65 -19.17 -11.51
N PHE A 281 3.77 -18.54 -12.30
CA PHE A 281 3.13 -17.28 -11.92
C PHE A 281 1.76 -17.55 -11.28
N ASP A 282 1.76 -17.67 -9.95
CA ASP A 282 0.54 -17.71 -9.15
C ASP A 282 0.01 -16.28 -8.94
N THR A 283 -1.31 -16.10 -8.89
CA THR A 283 -1.97 -14.82 -8.59
C THR A 283 -1.50 -14.18 -7.27
N LYS A 284 -0.98 -14.98 -6.35
CA LYS A 284 -0.36 -14.49 -5.09
C LYS A 284 0.82 -13.55 -5.33
N LEU A 285 1.48 -13.67 -6.48
CA LEU A 285 2.64 -12.85 -6.84
C LEU A 285 2.29 -11.37 -6.96
N ILE A 286 1.02 -11.05 -7.28
CA ILE A 286 0.57 -9.67 -7.45
C ILE A 286 0.75 -8.84 -6.18
N PHE A 287 0.56 -9.44 -5.00
CA PHE A 287 0.72 -8.73 -3.73
C PHE A 287 2.16 -8.34 -3.46
N THR A 288 3.10 -9.20 -3.84
CA THR A 288 4.54 -8.88 -3.77
C THR A 288 4.92 -7.81 -4.79
N LEU A 289 4.38 -7.87 -6.02
CA LEU A 289 4.56 -6.82 -7.04
C LEU A 289 4.05 -5.47 -6.57
N MET A 290 2.86 -5.41 -5.98
CA MET A 290 2.28 -4.19 -5.43
C MET A 290 3.20 -3.54 -4.40
N TRP A 291 3.79 -4.34 -3.51
CA TRP A 291 4.70 -3.84 -2.52
C TRP A 291 6.02 -3.33 -3.12
N ILE A 292 6.60 -4.06 -4.07
CA ILE A 292 7.81 -3.63 -4.79
C ILE A 292 7.56 -2.31 -5.51
N LEU A 293 6.44 -2.22 -6.24
CA LEU A 293 6.06 -1.00 -6.97
C LEU A 293 5.77 0.17 -6.04
N PHE A 294 5.17 -0.09 -4.87
CA PHE A 294 4.98 0.94 -3.87
C PHE A 294 6.31 1.56 -3.46
N LEU A 295 7.32 0.75 -3.14
CA LEU A 295 8.64 1.24 -2.78
C LEU A 295 9.37 1.96 -3.93
N LEU A 296 9.06 1.63 -5.18
CA LEU A 296 9.66 2.27 -6.35
C LEU A 296 8.95 3.57 -6.75
N ILE A 297 7.63 3.64 -6.59
CA ILE A 297 6.82 4.78 -7.06
C ILE A 297 6.72 5.87 -5.98
N MET A 298 6.55 5.49 -4.70
CA MET A 298 6.35 6.48 -3.65
C MET A 298 7.51 7.46 -3.45
N PRO A 299 8.79 7.11 -3.69
CA PRO A 299 9.90 8.06 -3.69
C PRO A 299 9.80 9.21 -4.71
N ILE A 300 8.93 9.08 -5.72
CA ILE A 300 8.63 10.15 -6.68
C ILE A 300 7.66 11.19 -6.10
N SER A 301 6.96 10.84 -5.01
CA SER A 301 6.06 11.77 -4.34
C SER A 301 6.84 12.97 -3.77
N TYR A 302 6.22 14.16 -3.82
CA TYR A 302 6.78 15.35 -3.19
C TYR A 302 6.78 15.29 -1.65
N GLN A 303 6.08 14.33 -1.05
CA GLN A 303 5.92 14.21 0.39
C GLN A 303 5.96 12.76 0.84
N VAL A 304 6.72 12.48 1.91
CA VAL A 304 6.64 11.22 2.64
C VAL A 304 5.63 11.34 3.78
N TRP A 305 4.71 10.39 3.86
CA TRP A 305 3.74 10.34 4.94
C TRP A 305 3.35 8.90 5.24
N GLU A 306 3.37 8.52 6.53
CA GLU A 306 2.97 7.18 6.98
C GLU A 306 1.58 6.76 6.47
N LYS A 307 0.63 7.71 6.34
CA LYS A 307 -0.73 7.41 5.88
C LYS A 307 -0.79 6.75 4.51
N TYR A 308 0.21 6.96 3.64
CA TYR A 308 0.22 6.34 2.32
C TYR A 308 0.40 4.82 2.39
N LEU A 309 0.97 4.30 3.49
CA LEU A 309 1.04 2.86 3.74
C LEU A 309 -0.32 2.20 3.90
N THR A 310 -1.37 2.93 4.32
CA THR A 310 -2.69 2.35 4.57
C THR A 310 -3.30 1.70 3.34
N MET A 311 -3.09 2.27 2.14
CA MET A 311 -3.59 1.68 0.90
C MET A 311 -2.94 0.33 0.59
N ILE A 312 -1.62 0.23 0.81
CA ILE A 312 -0.86 -0.98 0.47
C ILE A 312 -0.87 -2.02 1.60
N LEU A 313 -1.22 -1.61 2.81
CA LEU A 313 -1.14 -2.45 4.02
C LEU A 313 -1.89 -3.78 3.91
N PRO A 314 -3.15 -3.85 3.41
CA PRO A 314 -3.85 -5.12 3.24
C PRO A 314 -3.10 -6.09 2.35
N PHE A 315 -2.55 -5.61 1.25
CA PHE A 315 -1.80 -6.41 0.27
C PHE A 315 -0.43 -6.85 0.82
N PHE A 316 0.20 -5.99 1.60
CA PHE A 316 1.46 -6.30 2.28
C PHE A 316 1.28 -7.37 3.35
N ILE A 317 0.28 -7.24 4.22
CA ILE A 317 -0.11 -8.24 5.20
C ILE A 317 -0.36 -9.59 4.52
N LEU A 318 -1.09 -9.59 3.41
CA LEU A 318 -1.39 -10.80 2.67
C LEU A 318 -0.13 -11.43 2.05
N SER A 319 0.78 -10.62 1.51
CA SER A 319 2.04 -11.12 0.97
C SER A 319 2.88 -11.83 2.02
N ILE A 320 2.93 -11.29 3.25
CA ILE A 320 3.63 -11.91 4.38
C ILE A 320 2.92 -13.18 4.84
N TYR A 321 1.60 -13.15 4.99
CA TYR A 321 0.85 -14.35 5.35
C TYR A 321 1.11 -15.50 4.37
N LEU A 322 1.13 -15.20 3.07
CA LEU A 322 1.42 -16.18 2.02
C LEU A 322 2.89 -16.64 2.02
N LEU A 323 3.81 -15.82 2.51
CA LEU A 323 5.20 -16.23 2.75
C LEU A 323 5.29 -17.28 3.86
N LEU A 324 4.50 -17.10 4.94
CA LEU A 324 4.45 -18.01 6.08
C LEU A 324 3.68 -19.31 5.80
N TYR A 325 2.76 -19.29 4.84
CA TYR A 325 1.92 -20.41 4.43
C TYR A 325 2.01 -20.68 2.91
N PRO A 326 3.18 -21.11 2.39
CA PRO A 326 3.43 -21.22 0.95
C PRO A 326 2.54 -22.23 0.23
N ASN A 327 2.19 -23.35 0.89
CA ASN A 327 1.44 -24.48 0.30
C ASN A 327 -0.08 -24.28 0.29
N HIS A 328 -0.54 -23.07 0.61
CA HIS A 328 -1.97 -22.83 0.62
C HIS A 328 -2.53 -22.77 -0.81
N LYS A 329 -3.48 -23.63 -1.12
CA LYS A 329 -4.27 -23.57 -2.37
C LYS A 329 -5.32 -22.47 -2.23
N ILE A 330 -5.46 -21.62 -3.24
CA ILE A 330 -6.55 -20.65 -3.34
C ILE A 330 -7.86 -21.46 -3.32
N ILE A 331 -8.83 -21.04 -2.52
CA ILE A 331 -10.14 -21.67 -2.50
C ILE A 331 -10.71 -21.57 -3.92
N GLN A 332 -11.03 -22.69 -4.56
CA GLN A 332 -11.42 -22.76 -5.98
C GLN A 332 -12.70 -21.98 -6.34
N GLU A 333 -13.46 -21.51 -5.34
CA GLU A 333 -14.66 -20.68 -5.53
C GLU A 333 -14.40 -19.33 -6.23
N VAL A 334 -13.14 -18.95 -6.44
CA VAL A 334 -12.80 -17.69 -7.13
C VAL A 334 -12.97 -17.77 -8.64
N ARG A 335 -13.09 -18.99 -9.21
CA ARG A 335 -13.13 -19.18 -10.67
C ARG A 335 -14.52 -19.41 -11.26
N ASN A 336 -15.55 -19.50 -10.45
CA ASN A 336 -16.93 -19.70 -10.91
C ASN A 336 -17.74 -18.39 -10.88
#